data_f3ece41f0158e872673107776ab1ef4a
#
_entry.id   f3ece41f0158e872673107776ab1ef4a
#
_cell.length_a   1.000
_cell.length_b   1.000
_cell.length_c   1.000
_cell.angle_alpha   90.00
_cell.angle_beta   90.00
_cell.angle_gamma   90.00
#
_symmetry.space_group_name_H-M   'P 1'
#
loop_
_entity.id
_entity.type
_entity.pdbx_description
1 polymer ?
#
loop_
_entity_poly.entity_id
_entity_poly.type
_entity_poly.pdbx_seq_one_letter_code
_entity_poly.pdbx_strand_id
1 'polypeptide(L)'
;MFGLSLADHLRLTFGHIIHSHKTHTMTAARHARWDRWLKAAEALLLLATAVAAAIMGLTLNPIHAIVAASTATLAILVLILRLAFDFERTAAAHRACSSRLWLMREEYRAVLADLKDGAITIDAARSRRDALMASLHRIYEHAPPIDRAQYQSARQSLRSVDEATLSDEEIDRFLPPSLQKPAGSPQTSAP
;
A
#
# COMPACT_ATOMS: atom_id res chain seq x y z
N MET A 1 -9.12 21.36 -26.37
CA MET A 1 -8.48 20.07 -26.69
C MET A 1 -7.18 20.06 -25.91
N PHE A 2 -7.10 19.30 -24.79
CA PHE A 2 -5.90 19.26 -23.96
C PHE A 2 -4.82 18.49 -24.70
N GLY A 3 -3.75 19.20 -25.09
CA GLY A 3 -2.65 18.62 -25.88
C GLY A 3 -1.61 17.89 -25.02
N LEU A 4 -2.03 16.90 -24.20
CA LEU A 4 -1.07 16.03 -23.53
C LEU A 4 -0.35 15.18 -24.57
N SER A 5 0.99 15.27 -24.57
CA SER A 5 1.79 14.35 -25.38
C SER A 5 1.64 12.90 -24.86
N LEU A 6 1.91 11.92 -25.72
CA LEU A 6 1.91 10.51 -25.31
C LEU A 6 2.88 10.25 -24.14
N ALA A 7 4.05 10.87 -24.20
CA ALA A 7 5.06 10.78 -23.15
C ALA A 7 4.56 11.35 -21.81
N ASP A 8 3.91 12.53 -21.84
CA ASP A 8 3.35 13.13 -20.62
C ASP A 8 2.23 12.27 -20.01
N HIS A 9 1.35 11.71 -20.85
CA HIS A 9 0.32 10.79 -20.38
C HIS A 9 0.93 9.56 -19.70
N LEU A 10 1.94 8.93 -20.30
CA LEU A 10 2.63 7.78 -19.71
C LEU A 10 3.32 8.15 -18.39
N ARG A 11 3.96 9.31 -18.32
CA ARG A 11 4.64 9.82 -17.12
C ARG A 11 3.66 10.09 -15.96
N LEU A 12 2.54 10.78 -16.25
CA LEU A 12 1.51 11.04 -15.24
C LEU A 12 0.92 9.74 -14.70
N THR A 13 0.59 8.79 -15.58
CA THR A 13 0.08 7.48 -15.16
C THR A 13 1.11 6.72 -14.34
N PHE A 14 2.37 6.75 -14.72
CA PHE A 14 3.48 6.18 -13.94
C PHE A 14 3.55 6.77 -12.53
N GLY A 15 3.43 8.09 -12.39
CA GLY A 15 3.38 8.77 -11.09
C GLY A 15 2.19 8.29 -10.24
N HIS A 16 0.98 8.23 -10.80
CA HIS A 16 -0.20 7.70 -10.10
C HIS A 16 0.00 6.26 -9.61
N ILE A 17 0.63 5.42 -10.42
CA ILE A 17 0.93 4.04 -10.04
C ILE A 17 1.90 3.99 -8.85
N ILE A 18 2.94 4.85 -8.82
CA ILE A 18 3.87 4.94 -7.69
C ILE A 18 3.14 5.27 -6.39
N HIS A 19 2.26 6.29 -6.41
CA HIS A 19 1.49 6.67 -5.24
C HIS A 19 0.57 5.54 -4.77
N SER A 20 -0.16 4.92 -5.68
CA SER A 20 -1.05 3.78 -5.37
C SER A 20 -0.26 2.60 -4.82
N HIS A 21 0.86 2.23 -5.44
CA HIS A 21 1.76 1.19 -4.95
C HIS A 21 2.22 1.47 -3.51
N LYS A 22 2.70 2.70 -3.25
CA LYS A 22 3.17 3.09 -1.91
C LYS A 22 2.06 3.02 -0.88
N THR A 23 0.86 3.51 -1.22
CA THR A 23 -0.30 3.50 -0.33
C THR A 23 -0.67 2.07 0.07
N HIS A 24 -0.80 1.16 -0.90
CA HIS A 24 -1.08 -0.24 -0.62
C HIS A 24 0.03 -0.92 0.19
N THR A 25 1.31 -0.63 -0.09
CA THR A 25 2.44 -1.17 0.67
C THR A 25 2.41 -0.74 2.14
N MET A 26 2.17 0.55 2.40
CA MET A 26 2.10 1.08 3.76
C MET A 26 0.89 0.54 4.52
N THR A 27 -0.25 0.44 3.86
CA THR A 27 -1.48 -0.13 4.43
C THR A 27 -1.29 -1.60 4.79
N ALA A 28 -0.70 -2.40 3.90
CA ALA A 28 -0.36 -3.80 4.16
C ALA A 28 0.56 -3.94 5.37
N ALA A 29 1.61 -3.12 5.46
CA ALA A 29 2.55 -3.13 6.57
C ALA A 29 1.88 -2.75 7.90
N ARG A 30 0.94 -1.78 7.89
CA ARG A 30 0.18 -1.36 9.07
C ARG A 30 -0.71 -2.51 9.58
N HIS A 31 -1.52 -3.12 8.72
CA HIS A 31 -2.38 -4.24 9.09
C HIS A 31 -1.58 -5.45 9.57
N ALA A 32 -0.46 -5.79 8.91
CA ALA A 32 0.41 -6.86 9.35
C ALA A 32 1.08 -6.59 10.71
N ARG A 33 1.34 -5.32 11.06
CA ARG A 33 1.83 -4.95 12.41
C ARG A 33 0.74 -5.14 13.45
N TRP A 34 -0.47 -4.67 13.20
CA TRP A 34 -1.60 -4.85 14.11
C TRP A 34 -1.89 -6.33 14.36
N ASP A 35 -1.92 -7.16 13.33
CA ASP A 35 -2.10 -8.61 13.47
C ASP A 35 -1.04 -9.22 14.37
N ARG A 36 0.24 -8.89 14.17
CA ARG A 36 1.33 -9.39 15.01
C ARG A 36 1.22 -8.96 16.47
N TRP A 37 0.89 -7.68 16.71
CA TRP A 37 0.73 -7.18 18.06
C TRP A 37 -0.44 -7.83 18.78
N LEU A 38 -1.58 -8.02 18.10
CA LEU A 38 -2.74 -8.69 18.68
C LEU A 38 -2.45 -10.18 18.97
N LYS A 39 -1.75 -10.88 18.06
CA LYS A 39 -1.28 -12.26 18.31
C LYS A 39 -0.35 -12.35 19.50
N ALA A 40 0.59 -11.43 19.65
CA ALA A 40 1.50 -11.38 20.77
C ALA A 40 0.77 -11.07 22.09
N ALA A 41 -0.15 -10.11 22.09
CA ALA A 41 -0.96 -9.78 23.26
C ALA A 41 -1.82 -10.97 23.71
N GLU A 42 -2.49 -11.65 22.77
CA GLU A 42 -3.27 -12.86 23.04
C GLU A 42 -2.41 -13.96 23.66
N ALA A 43 -1.25 -14.24 23.08
CA ALA A 43 -0.32 -15.26 23.61
C ALA A 43 0.15 -14.93 25.03
N LEU A 44 0.49 -13.66 25.31
CA LEU A 44 0.89 -13.22 26.64
C LEU A 44 -0.26 -13.32 27.67
N LEU A 45 -1.47 -12.96 27.27
CA LEU A 45 -2.64 -13.08 28.14
C LEU A 45 -2.96 -14.54 28.46
N LEU A 46 -2.88 -15.43 27.48
CA LEU A 46 -3.08 -16.87 27.69
C LEU A 46 -1.99 -17.46 28.60
N LEU A 47 -0.73 -17.06 28.42
CA LEU A 47 0.36 -17.46 29.31
C LEU A 47 0.12 -16.98 30.75
N ALA A 48 -0.26 -15.71 30.93
CA ALA A 48 -0.57 -15.14 32.23
C ALA A 48 -1.75 -15.90 32.91
N THR A 49 -2.78 -16.24 32.12
CA THR A 49 -3.91 -17.05 32.60
C THR A 49 -3.44 -18.43 33.10
N ALA A 50 -2.61 -19.12 32.32
CA ALA A 50 -2.10 -20.44 32.67
C ALA A 50 -1.24 -20.40 33.96
N VAL A 51 -0.36 -19.40 34.08
CA VAL A 51 0.48 -19.20 35.27
C VAL A 51 -0.39 -18.90 36.49
N ALA A 52 -1.35 -17.98 36.39
CA ALA A 52 -2.23 -17.65 37.51
C ALA A 52 -3.07 -18.84 37.96
N ALA A 53 -3.57 -19.65 37.01
CA ALA A 53 -4.31 -20.87 37.31
C ALA A 53 -3.43 -21.93 38.01
N ALA A 54 -2.17 -22.10 37.57
CA ALA A 54 -1.24 -23.02 38.21
C ALA A 54 -0.92 -22.60 39.66
N ILE A 55 -0.64 -21.29 39.87
CA ILE A 55 -0.38 -20.76 41.23
C ILE A 55 -1.62 -20.92 42.14
N MET A 56 -2.82 -20.67 41.59
CA MET A 56 -4.07 -20.89 42.32
C MET A 56 -4.20 -22.35 42.81
N GLY A 57 -3.88 -23.33 41.97
CA GLY A 57 -3.89 -24.74 42.31
C GLY A 57 -2.92 -25.09 43.45
N LEU A 58 -1.79 -24.37 43.56
CA LEU A 58 -0.80 -24.60 44.62
C LEU A 58 -1.10 -23.85 45.91
N THR A 59 -1.65 -22.64 45.82
CA THR A 59 -1.80 -21.74 47.00
C THR A 59 -3.22 -21.65 47.52
N LEU A 60 -4.21 -22.09 46.75
CA LEU A 60 -5.65 -21.96 47.02
C LEU A 60 -6.10 -20.51 47.32
N ASN A 61 -5.32 -19.51 46.91
CA ASN A 61 -5.62 -18.11 47.13
C ASN A 61 -6.60 -17.58 46.05
N PRO A 62 -7.78 -17.06 46.42
CA PRO A 62 -8.80 -16.60 45.48
C PRO A 62 -8.36 -15.44 44.57
N ILE A 63 -7.34 -14.66 44.95
CA ILE A 63 -6.77 -13.60 44.11
C ILE A 63 -6.28 -14.16 42.78
N HIS A 64 -5.64 -15.33 42.79
CA HIS A 64 -5.13 -15.94 41.53
C HIS A 64 -6.26 -16.41 40.61
N ALA A 65 -7.40 -16.80 41.17
CA ALA A 65 -8.60 -17.11 40.39
C ALA A 65 -9.17 -15.86 39.69
N ILE A 66 -9.20 -14.71 40.38
CA ILE A 66 -9.66 -13.44 39.82
C ILE A 66 -8.70 -13.00 38.68
N VAL A 67 -7.40 -13.10 38.90
CA VAL A 67 -6.38 -12.75 37.86
C VAL A 67 -6.54 -13.68 36.67
N ALA A 68 -6.66 -14.99 36.86
CA ALA A 68 -6.83 -15.93 35.75
C ALA A 68 -8.13 -15.66 34.97
N ALA A 69 -9.23 -15.41 35.62
CA ALA A 69 -10.52 -15.09 34.99
C ALA A 69 -10.44 -13.78 34.20
N SER A 70 -9.81 -12.75 34.76
CA SER A 70 -9.67 -11.43 34.10
C SER A 70 -8.79 -11.51 32.87
N THR A 71 -7.64 -12.19 32.93
CA THR A 71 -6.72 -12.34 31.79
C THR A 71 -7.32 -13.24 30.71
N ALA A 72 -8.07 -14.30 31.07
CA ALA A 72 -8.80 -15.12 30.11
C ALA A 72 -9.89 -14.34 29.39
N THR A 73 -10.67 -13.53 30.09
CA THR A 73 -11.69 -12.67 29.49
C THR A 73 -11.07 -11.69 28.50
N LEU A 74 -9.95 -11.07 28.87
CA LEU A 74 -9.26 -10.14 27.99
C LEU A 74 -8.67 -10.84 26.75
N ALA A 75 -8.13 -12.05 26.91
CA ALA A 75 -7.66 -12.86 25.78
C ALA A 75 -8.79 -13.18 24.78
N ILE A 76 -9.97 -13.53 25.28
CA ILE A 76 -11.17 -13.77 24.46
C ILE A 76 -11.57 -12.50 23.71
N LEU A 77 -11.56 -11.33 24.36
CA LEU A 77 -11.85 -10.06 23.70
C LEU A 77 -10.86 -9.74 22.57
N VAL A 78 -9.57 -9.98 22.79
CA VAL A 78 -8.54 -9.80 21.76
C VAL A 78 -8.77 -10.77 20.59
N LEU A 79 -9.11 -12.02 20.87
CA LEU A 79 -9.44 -13.01 19.84
C LEU A 79 -10.65 -12.58 19.01
N ILE A 80 -11.74 -12.13 19.65
CA ILE A 80 -12.93 -11.62 18.96
C ILE A 80 -12.57 -10.44 18.04
N LEU A 81 -11.78 -9.49 18.52
CA LEU A 81 -11.30 -8.35 17.74
C LEU A 81 -10.52 -8.81 16.49
N ARG A 82 -9.61 -9.77 16.65
CA ARG A 82 -8.85 -10.32 15.51
C ARG A 82 -9.75 -10.99 14.48
N LEU A 83 -10.73 -11.78 14.92
CA LEU A 83 -11.67 -12.46 14.03
C LEU A 83 -12.61 -11.47 13.32
N ALA A 84 -13.04 -10.41 14.01
CA ALA A 84 -13.95 -9.41 13.46
C ALA A 84 -13.28 -8.53 12.38
N PHE A 85 -11.99 -8.19 12.55
CA PHE A 85 -11.29 -7.25 11.66
C PHE A 85 -10.42 -7.92 10.59
N ASP A 86 -10.16 -9.22 10.67
CA ASP A 86 -9.37 -10.03 9.72
C ASP A 86 -8.14 -9.28 9.14
N PHE A 87 -7.30 -8.77 10.05
CA PHE A 87 -6.12 -7.95 9.70
C PHE A 87 -5.14 -8.68 8.78
N GLU A 88 -5.00 -9.98 8.93
CA GLU A 88 -4.09 -10.80 8.12
C GLU A 88 -4.55 -10.85 6.66
N ARG A 89 -5.83 -11.13 6.41
CA ARG A 89 -6.41 -11.17 5.07
C ARG A 89 -6.36 -9.80 4.39
N THR A 90 -6.67 -8.74 5.13
CA THR A 90 -6.60 -7.36 4.63
C THR A 90 -5.17 -7.00 4.25
N ALA A 91 -4.17 -7.34 5.09
CA ALA A 91 -2.77 -7.13 4.78
C ALA A 91 -2.33 -7.90 3.53
N ALA A 92 -2.79 -9.16 3.37
CA ALA A 92 -2.49 -9.98 2.19
C ALA A 92 -3.10 -9.39 0.91
N ALA A 93 -4.34 -8.92 0.96
CA ALA A 93 -5.01 -8.28 -0.18
C ALA A 93 -4.28 -7.01 -0.65
N HIS A 94 -3.91 -6.12 0.28
CA HIS A 94 -3.12 -4.93 -0.04
C HIS A 94 -1.73 -5.27 -0.58
N ARG A 95 -1.08 -6.31 -0.06
CA ARG A 95 0.23 -6.78 -0.56
C ARG A 95 0.13 -7.30 -1.99
N ALA A 96 -0.91 -8.09 -2.29
CA ALA A 96 -1.14 -8.59 -3.64
C ALA A 96 -1.41 -7.47 -4.64
N CYS A 97 -2.23 -6.47 -4.27
CA CYS A 97 -2.47 -5.28 -5.09
C CYS A 97 -1.17 -4.49 -5.32
N SER A 98 -0.39 -4.24 -4.26
CA SER A 98 0.90 -3.55 -4.35
C SER A 98 1.88 -4.27 -5.29
N SER A 99 1.97 -5.59 -5.24
CA SER A 99 2.83 -6.37 -6.13
C SER A 99 2.45 -6.22 -7.62
N ARG A 100 1.14 -6.22 -7.92
CA ARG A 100 0.65 -5.98 -9.29
C ARG A 100 0.94 -4.57 -9.77
N LEU A 101 0.77 -3.57 -8.91
CA LEU A 101 1.08 -2.18 -9.21
C LEU A 101 2.59 -1.96 -9.42
N TRP A 102 3.45 -2.71 -8.69
CA TRP A 102 4.88 -2.67 -8.94
C TRP A 102 5.22 -3.14 -10.37
N LEU A 103 4.62 -4.24 -10.83
CA LEU A 103 4.79 -4.72 -12.20
C LEU A 103 4.34 -3.67 -13.22
N MET A 104 3.15 -3.09 -13.03
CA MET A 104 2.66 -2.00 -13.90
C MET A 104 3.63 -0.83 -13.96
N ARG A 105 4.19 -0.42 -12.81
CA ARG A 105 5.21 0.64 -12.77
C ARG A 105 6.41 0.32 -13.67
N GLU A 106 6.92 -0.90 -13.63
CA GLU A 106 8.06 -1.31 -14.46
C GLU A 106 7.70 -1.36 -15.94
N GLU A 107 6.50 -1.82 -16.29
CA GLU A 107 6.02 -1.85 -17.67
C GLU A 107 5.85 -0.44 -18.25
N TYR A 108 5.28 0.51 -17.49
CA TYR A 108 5.21 1.92 -17.93
C TYR A 108 6.59 2.54 -18.10
N ARG A 109 7.53 2.23 -17.20
CA ARG A 109 8.91 2.70 -17.29
C ARG A 109 9.61 2.13 -18.54
N ALA A 110 9.39 0.86 -18.86
CA ALA A 110 9.93 0.25 -20.07
C ALA A 110 9.41 0.91 -21.34
N VAL A 111 8.09 1.16 -21.44
CA VAL A 111 7.50 1.86 -22.60
C VAL A 111 8.05 3.28 -22.73
N LEU A 112 8.28 3.99 -21.63
CA LEU A 112 8.90 5.32 -21.65
C LEU A 112 10.35 5.26 -22.17
N ALA A 113 11.11 4.24 -21.79
CA ALA A 113 12.48 4.04 -22.28
C ALA A 113 12.48 3.70 -23.77
N ASP A 114 11.68 2.72 -24.19
CA ASP A 114 11.55 2.31 -25.59
C ASP A 114 11.14 3.48 -26.50
N LEU A 115 10.20 4.33 -26.04
CA LEU A 115 9.75 5.51 -26.79
C LEU A 115 10.86 6.55 -26.92
N LYS A 116 11.62 6.78 -25.86
CA LYS A 116 12.73 7.72 -25.85
C LYS A 116 13.87 7.27 -26.75
N ASP A 117 14.21 6.00 -26.69
CA ASP A 117 15.30 5.42 -27.48
C ASP A 117 14.92 5.22 -28.98
N GLY A 118 13.65 5.53 -29.32
CA GLY A 118 13.13 5.32 -30.70
C GLY A 118 13.01 3.83 -31.04
N ALA A 119 13.04 2.94 -30.06
CA ALA A 119 12.95 1.50 -30.25
C ALA A 119 11.54 1.05 -30.67
N ILE A 120 10.52 1.87 -30.41
CA ILE A 120 9.14 1.63 -30.85
C ILE A 120 8.56 2.85 -31.55
N THR A 121 7.64 2.60 -32.48
CA THR A 121 6.89 3.68 -33.15
C THR A 121 5.86 4.29 -32.20
N ILE A 122 5.43 5.52 -32.49
CA ILE A 122 4.40 6.22 -31.73
C ILE A 122 3.09 5.40 -31.68
N ASP A 123 2.71 4.75 -32.78
CA ASP A 123 1.50 3.96 -32.85
C ASP A 123 1.62 2.65 -32.04
N ALA A 124 2.78 2.01 -32.06
CA ALA A 124 3.06 0.87 -31.19
C ALA A 124 3.04 1.27 -29.70
N ALA A 125 3.59 2.44 -29.36
CA ALA A 125 3.54 2.97 -28.00
C ALA A 125 2.10 3.30 -27.55
N ARG A 126 1.25 3.84 -28.44
CA ARG A 126 -0.18 4.04 -28.17
C ARG A 126 -0.90 2.73 -27.88
N SER A 127 -0.67 1.72 -28.73
CA SER A 127 -1.26 0.39 -28.54
C SER A 127 -0.84 -0.24 -27.21
N ARG A 128 0.45 -0.15 -26.84
CA ARG A 128 0.96 -0.62 -25.54
C ARG A 128 0.33 0.14 -24.39
N ARG A 129 0.25 1.49 -24.47
CA ARG A 129 -0.44 2.30 -23.45
C ARG A 129 -1.88 1.83 -23.23
N ASP A 130 -2.65 1.59 -24.30
CA ASP A 130 -4.06 1.19 -24.19
C ASP A 130 -4.18 -0.20 -23.53
N ALA A 131 -3.29 -1.14 -23.84
CA ALA A 131 -3.23 -2.44 -23.21
C ALA A 131 -2.86 -2.35 -21.72
N LEU A 132 -1.89 -1.48 -21.37
CA LEU A 132 -1.50 -1.22 -19.97
C LEU A 132 -2.62 -0.55 -19.19
N MET A 133 -3.34 0.41 -19.79
CA MET A 133 -4.51 1.04 -19.16
C MET A 133 -5.62 0.03 -18.87
N ALA A 134 -5.90 -0.90 -19.78
CA ALA A 134 -6.86 -1.97 -19.55
C ALA A 134 -6.42 -2.92 -18.42
N SER A 135 -5.12 -3.20 -18.32
CA SER A 135 -4.56 -4.02 -17.24
C SER A 135 -4.62 -3.29 -15.89
N LEU A 136 -4.30 -2.00 -15.88
CA LEU A 136 -4.37 -1.16 -14.69
C LEU A 136 -5.83 -1.04 -14.17
N HIS A 137 -6.80 -0.87 -15.09
CA HIS A 137 -8.22 -0.86 -14.72
C HIS A 137 -8.62 -2.14 -13.97
N ARG A 138 -8.24 -3.32 -14.47
CA ARG A 138 -8.51 -4.60 -13.81
C ARG A 138 -7.86 -4.71 -12.42
N ILE A 139 -6.69 -4.10 -12.22
CA ILE A 139 -6.06 -4.07 -10.89
C ILE A 139 -6.87 -3.22 -9.94
N TYR A 140 -7.32 -2.03 -10.37
CA TYR A 140 -8.11 -1.12 -9.52
C TYR A 140 -9.52 -1.65 -9.23
N GLU A 141 -10.15 -2.32 -10.19
CA GLU A 141 -11.45 -2.98 -10.00
C GLU A 141 -11.45 -3.99 -8.84
N HIS A 142 -10.33 -4.68 -8.65
CA HIS A 142 -10.18 -5.68 -7.59
C HIS A 142 -9.32 -5.19 -6.40
N ALA A 143 -8.96 -3.92 -6.39
CA ALA A 143 -8.14 -3.36 -5.32
C ALA A 143 -8.95 -3.25 -4.01
N PRO A 144 -8.35 -3.59 -2.86
CA PRO A 144 -9.00 -3.35 -1.59
C PRO A 144 -9.14 -1.84 -1.34
N PRO A 145 -10.24 -1.41 -0.67
CA PRO A 145 -10.52 0.00 -0.46
C PRO A 145 -9.41 0.67 0.36
N ILE A 146 -9.11 1.90 0.01
CA ILE A 146 -8.14 2.76 0.71
C ILE A 146 -8.91 3.89 1.39
N ASP A 147 -8.66 4.09 2.66
CA ASP A 147 -9.14 5.21 3.44
C ASP A 147 -8.34 6.50 3.10
N ARG A 148 -8.99 7.66 3.19
CA ARG A 148 -8.40 8.97 2.93
C ARG A 148 -7.13 9.23 3.78
N ALA A 149 -7.13 8.81 5.06
CA ALA A 149 -5.98 8.96 5.95
C ALA A 149 -4.78 8.10 5.50
N GLN A 150 -5.02 6.90 4.97
CA GLN A 150 -3.99 6.01 4.42
C GLN A 150 -3.35 6.62 3.17
N TYR A 151 -4.19 7.19 2.29
CA TYR A 151 -3.71 7.89 1.10
C TYR A 151 -2.84 9.09 1.47
N GLN A 152 -3.28 9.94 2.40
CA GLN A 152 -2.52 11.11 2.88
C GLN A 152 -1.18 10.69 3.52
N SER A 153 -1.16 9.66 4.35
CA SER A 153 0.08 9.15 4.97
C SER A 153 1.08 8.66 3.93
N ALA A 154 0.63 7.95 2.91
CA ALA A 154 1.49 7.50 1.81
C ALA A 154 2.05 8.69 1.02
N ARG A 155 1.23 9.69 0.76
CA ARG A 155 1.59 10.91 0.07
C ARG A 155 2.65 11.71 0.85
N GLN A 156 2.46 11.93 2.14
CA GLN A 156 3.46 12.56 2.99
C GLN A 156 4.80 11.82 2.96
N SER A 157 4.77 10.49 2.94
CA SER A 157 5.99 9.67 2.87
C SER A 157 6.74 9.81 1.53
N LEU A 158 6.06 10.21 0.47
CA LEU A 158 6.65 10.51 -0.84
C LEU A 158 7.09 11.97 -0.97
N ARG A 159 6.86 12.79 0.07
CA ARG A 159 7.15 14.23 0.12
C ARG A 159 6.45 15.03 -1.00
N SER A 160 5.25 14.62 -1.38
CA SER A 160 4.45 15.38 -2.33
C SER A 160 3.75 16.56 -1.64
N VAL A 161 3.86 17.74 -2.21
CA VAL A 161 3.45 19.01 -1.59
C VAL A 161 2.04 19.44 -2.00
N ASP A 162 1.49 18.94 -3.11
CA ASP A 162 0.24 19.44 -3.65
C ASP A 162 -0.87 18.39 -3.76
N GLU A 163 -2.10 18.78 -3.39
CA GLU A 163 -3.22 17.85 -3.17
C GLU A 163 -3.91 17.33 -4.43
N ALA A 164 -3.71 17.96 -5.56
CA ALA A 164 -4.47 17.67 -6.77
C ALA A 164 -3.63 17.16 -7.96
N THR A 165 -2.33 17.48 -8.02
CA THR A 165 -1.51 17.22 -9.20
C THR A 165 -0.14 16.67 -8.84
N LEU A 166 0.28 15.63 -9.56
CA LEU A 166 1.67 15.16 -9.53
C LEU A 166 2.50 16.13 -10.35
N SER A 167 3.48 16.79 -9.71
CA SER A 167 4.41 17.63 -10.45
C SER A 167 5.42 16.80 -11.25
N ASP A 168 5.93 17.38 -12.33
CA ASP A 168 6.96 16.73 -13.14
C ASP A 168 8.20 16.41 -12.30
N GLU A 169 8.58 17.26 -11.35
CA GLU A 169 9.70 17.04 -10.42
C GLU A 169 9.49 15.85 -9.49
N GLU A 170 8.25 15.59 -9.08
CA GLU A 170 7.92 14.42 -8.28
C GLU A 170 8.06 13.14 -9.10
N ILE A 171 7.58 13.14 -10.32
CA ILE A 171 7.70 12.01 -11.25
C ILE A 171 9.17 11.77 -11.58
N ASP A 172 9.94 12.82 -11.83
CA ASP A 172 11.35 12.75 -12.18
C ASP A 172 12.23 12.13 -11.08
N ARG A 173 11.88 12.28 -9.81
CA ARG A 173 12.59 11.60 -8.69
C ARG A 173 12.58 10.08 -8.79
N PHE A 174 11.61 9.51 -9.48
CA PHE A 174 11.45 8.06 -9.66
C PHE A 174 11.92 7.54 -11.01
N LEU A 175 12.35 8.46 -11.89
CA LEU A 175 12.87 8.14 -13.20
C LEU A 175 14.39 8.35 -13.25
N PRO A 176 15.13 7.51 -13.98
CA PRO A 176 16.54 7.75 -14.24
C PRO A 176 16.74 9.08 -14.99
N PRO A 177 17.87 9.76 -14.86
CA PRO A 177 18.12 11.07 -15.48
C PRO A 177 17.82 11.10 -16.98
N SER A 178 18.01 9.98 -17.65
CA SER A 178 17.71 9.83 -19.08
C SER A 178 16.23 9.93 -19.42
N LEU A 179 15.31 9.65 -18.51
CA LEU A 179 13.84 9.69 -18.70
C LEU A 179 13.18 10.92 -18.04
N GLN A 180 13.96 11.78 -17.39
CA GLN A 180 13.48 13.02 -16.79
C GLN A 180 13.21 14.07 -17.86
N LYS A 181 12.30 15.02 -17.57
CA LYS A 181 12.08 16.18 -18.44
C LYS A 181 13.33 17.07 -18.46
N PRO A 182 13.69 17.65 -19.62
CA PRO A 182 14.74 18.67 -19.66
C PRO A 182 14.36 19.88 -18.79
N ALA A 183 15.33 20.39 -18.04
CA ALA A 183 15.13 21.59 -17.22
C ALA A 183 14.65 22.76 -18.10
N GLY A 184 13.52 23.37 -17.75
CA GLY A 184 12.92 24.48 -18.52
C GLY A 184 11.78 24.09 -19.46
N SER A 185 11.37 22.83 -19.52
CA SER A 185 10.16 22.43 -20.25
C SER A 185 8.91 22.99 -19.56
N PRO A 186 7.86 23.42 -20.31
CA PRO A 186 6.63 23.91 -19.70
C PRO A 186 6.00 22.84 -18.80
N GLN A 187 5.69 23.24 -17.57
CA GLN A 187 5.04 22.36 -16.59
C GLN A 187 3.65 21.96 -17.07
N THR A 188 3.40 20.67 -17.16
CA THR A 188 2.07 20.14 -17.49
C THR A 188 1.28 20.04 -16.17
N SER A 189 0.70 21.15 -15.71
CA SER A 189 -0.30 21.08 -14.66
C SER A 189 -1.58 20.48 -15.27
N ALA A 190 -1.95 19.28 -14.82
CA ALA A 190 -3.28 18.76 -15.07
C ALA A 190 -4.28 19.52 -14.17
N PRO A 191 -5.48 19.86 -14.67
CA PRO A 191 -6.52 20.51 -13.89
C PRO A 191 -7.09 19.64 -12.77
#